data_667dc482575a93a6b588d5d26d871bd8
#
_entry.id   667dc482575a93a6b588d5d26d871bd8
#
_cell.length_a   1.000
_cell.length_b   1.000
_cell.length_c   1.000
_cell.angle_alpha   90.00
_cell.angle_beta   90.00
_cell.angle_gamma   90.00
#
_symmetry.space_group_name_H-M   'P 1'
#
loop_
_entity.id
_entity.type
_entity.pdbx_description
1 polymer ?
#
loop_
_entity_poly.entity_id
_entity_poly.type
_entity_poly.pdbx_seq_one_letter_code
_entity_poly.pdbx_strand_id
1 'polypeptide(L)'
;MKRVIIIYIVFCSLPSFAQIDQMSRFEIEQKGSDHSWTIINMKENGVALVRDKNKFLNSDKIFEIRTLDTALVESGYTEVTVPSRVHLIGYEYTDEYLYVLLRSGENEVAHVLLLEYNLANREVEQFDIKHDFNLRLTHFTVLDRHAILAGYVAREPAVLIYDIPNSVLKVVPGFFTSDTELLDLRINENGTFNTLVTNRSTRQSKTLVLRTFDAAGTQLMEDEIPIDQNKTILSGLTSSLVREEMLIAGTYTIGNNKAAAGFFSVLADPFKEQPIHYYDFAQLGHFLDYMSVKRAEKIKNTSQRFREKSKDPEFKTNVSNVRLEEKTAGFFLLAEAYSTITASNTGPYPYGAYGPYYSPFGGMYGYSPYSSRFYNSPYSFYNQATRSDFSMLSTSVLAFSPDGKLDWDHSLKADDERKPALEQVADFWCDKNKIVIATKSESDLIVQVRFKNNEVLGDTVQILKNKPTDLVRDETDGEGGVRHWYGDKFYVWGYQTVKDPELRFEDRTRSVFYLIKVDAY
;
A
#
# COMPACT_ATOMS: atom_id res chain seq x y z
N MET A 1 54.20 -28.91 -44.49
CA MET A 1 52.85 -29.17 -43.93
C MET A 1 52.64 -28.26 -42.67
N LYS A 2 51.92 -27.15 -42.83
CA LYS A 2 51.60 -26.24 -41.72
C LYS A 2 50.28 -26.73 -41.11
N ARG A 3 50.29 -27.12 -39.84
CA ARG A 3 49.09 -27.46 -39.07
C ARG A 3 48.45 -26.18 -38.54
N VAL A 4 47.23 -25.88 -39.02
CA VAL A 4 46.36 -24.79 -38.48
C VAL A 4 45.60 -25.39 -37.30
N ILE A 5 45.83 -24.87 -36.11
CA ILE A 5 45.05 -25.19 -34.90
C ILE A 5 43.87 -24.20 -34.86
N ILE A 6 42.68 -24.67 -35.09
CA ILE A 6 41.43 -23.90 -34.88
C ILE A 6 41.04 -24.02 -33.41
N ILE A 7 41.18 -22.92 -32.65
CA ILE A 7 40.69 -22.84 -31.30
C ILE A 7 39.20 -22.46 -31.37
N TYR A 8 38.30 -23.39 -31.01
CA TYR A 8 36.91 -23.13 -30.78
C TYR A 8 36.76 -22.43 -29.41
N ILE A 9 36.51 -21.13 -29.43
CA ILE A 9 36.07 -20.41 -28.23
C ILE A 9 34.58 -20.71 -28.07
N VAL A 10 34.24 -21.63 -27.17
CA VAL A 10 32.88 -21.83 -26.71
C VAL A 10 32.52 -20.67 -25.81
N PHE A 11 31.75 -19.72 -26.33
CA PHE A 11 31.08 -18.72 -25.51
C PHE A 11 30.01 -19.45 -24.67
N CYS A 12 30.36 -19.82 -23.44
CA CYS A 12 29.37 -20.14 -22.44
C CYS A 12 28.62 -18.84 -22.12
N SER A 13 27.43 -18.66 -22.67
CA SER A 13 26.48 -17.69 -22.15
C SER A 13 26.12 -18.13 -20.74
N LEU A 14 26.76 -17.54 -19.75
CA LEU A 14 26.31 -17.65 -18.37
C LEU A 14 24.92 -17.06 -18.32
N PRO A 15 23.91 -17.77 -17.78
CA PRO A 15 22.63 -17.17 -17.53
C PRO A 15 22.85 -15.99 -16.58
N SER A 16 22.46 -14.80 -17.00
CA SER A 16 22.43 -13.62 -16.15
C SER A 16 21.26 -13.82 -15.19
N PHE A 17 21.52 -14.33 -14.00
CA PHE A 17 20.52 -14.36 -12.95
C PHE A 17 20.29 -12.92 -12.47
N ALA A 18 19.05 -12.54 -12.22
CA ALA A 18 18.74 -11.33 -11.47
C ALA A 18 19.38 -11.55 -10.09
N GLN A 19 20.42 -10.78 -9.80
CA GLN A 19 21.14 -10.93 -8.54
C GLN A 19 20.46 -10.09 -7.49
N ILE A 20 19.85 -10.75 -6.50
CA ILE A 20 19.32 -10.11 -5.30
C ILE A 20 20.50 -10.00 -4.33
N ASP A 21 20.84 -8.78 -3.95
CA ASP A 21 21.92 -8.55 -2.98
C ASP A 21 21.32 -8.01 -1.66
N GLN A 22 21.51 -8.78 -0.58
CA GLN A 22 21.09 -8.39 0.77
C GLN A 22 22.22 -7.61 1.44
N MET A 23 22.09 -6.28 1.47
CA MET A 23 23.15 -5.33 1.83
C MET A 23 23.43 -5.23 3.32
N SER A 24 22.37 -5.03 4.10
CA SER A 24 22.48 -4.78 5.56
C SER A 24 21.26 -5.32 6.30
N ARG A 25 21.45 -5.62 7.59
CA ARG A 25 20.39 -6.09 8.49
C ARG A 25 20.45 -5.32 9.81
N PHE A 26 19.31 -4.76 10.19
CA PHE A 26 19.03 -4.31 11.55
C PHE A 26 18.26 -5.40 12.27
N GLU A 27 18.54 -5.59 13.56
CA GLU A 27 17.88 -6.59 14.39
C GLU A 27 17.66 -6.04 15.80
N ILE A 28 16.47 -6.28 16.34
CA ILE A 28 16.15 -5.95 17.72
C ILE A 28 15.39 -7.10 18.38
N GLU A 29 15.75 -7.41 19.62
CA GLU A 29 15.05 -8.44 20.39
C GLU A 29 13.58 -8.07 20.62
N GLN A 30 12.70 -9.03 20.37
CA GLN A 30 11.26 -8.91 20.52
C GLN A 30 10.80 -9.76 21.70
N LYS A 31 10.13 -9.15 22.68
CA LYS A 31 9.48 -9.88 23.77
C LYS A 31 8.06 -10.24 23.38
N GLY A 32 7.54 -11.35 23.90
CA GLY A 32 6.18 -11.80 23.60
C GLY A 32 5.07 -10.82 24.01
N SER A 33 5.40 -9.84 24.86
CA SER A 33 4.47 -8.77 25.27
C SER A 33 4.54 -7.53 24.38
N ASP A 34 5.55 -7.41 23.53
CA ASP A 34 5.77 -6.22 22.72
C ASP A 34 4.82 -6.23 21.50
N HIS A 35 4.30 -5.08 21.14
CA HIS A 35 3.52 -4.94 19.92
C HIS A 35 4.42 -4.93 18.69
N SER A 36 3.85 -5.25 17.53
CA SER A 36 4.56 -5.23 16.26
C SER A 36 4.96 -3.81 15.86
N TRP A 37 6.06 -3.70 15.12
CA TRP A 37 6.57 -2.44 14.62
C TRP A 37 5.76 -1.94 13.42
N THR A 38 5.42 -0.67 13.43
CA THR A 38 5.02 0.07 12.24
C THR A 38 6.26 0.65 11.59
N ILE A 39 6.49 0.31 10.33
CA ILE A 39 7.66 0.74 9.57
C ILE A 39 7.24 1.89 8.66
N ILE A 40 7.90 3.02 8.80
CA ILE A 40 7.62 4.23 8.04
C ILE A 40 8.82 4.50 7.15
N ASN A 41 8.58 4.44 5.85
CA ASN A 41 9.60 4.72 4.87
C ASN A 41 9.83 6.22 4.73
N MET A 42 11.05 6.66 5.00
CA MET A 42 11.46 8.05 4.86
C MET A 42 12.37 8.23 3.63
N LYS A 43 12.28 7.34 2.64
CA LYS A 43 13.09 7.34 1.41
C LYS A 43 14.59 7.41 1.71
N GLU A 44 15.29 8.38 1.11
CA GLU A 44 16.72 8.63 1.29
C GLU A 44 17.06 9.10 2.71
N ASN A 45 16.08 9.51 3.52
CA ASN A 45 16.26 9.85 4.94
C ASN A 45 16.24 8.61 5.86
N GLY A 46 16.06 7.42 5.31
CA GLY A 46 16.08 6.18 6.07
C GLY A 46 14.71 5.59 6.36
N VAL A 47 14.55 5.01 7.55
CA VAL A 47 13.31 4.35 8.01
C VAL A 47 13.03 4.74 9.45
N ALA A 48 11.78 5.05 9.77
CA ALA A 48 11.33 5.12 11.15
C ALA A 48 10.55 3.86 11.55
N LEU A 49 10.79 3.42 12.78
CA LEU A 49 10.10 2.31 13.43
C LEU A 49 9.30 2.87 14.60
N VAL A 50 8.00 2.64 14.63
CA VAL A 50 7.11 3.14 15.68
C VAL A 50 6.32 1.98 16.27
N ARG A 51 6.24 1.87 17.58
CA ARG A 51 5.35 0.91 18.26
C ARG A 51 4.88 1.38 19.64
N ASP A 52 3.78 0.82 20.09
CA ASP A 52 3.38 0.77 21.50
C ASP A 52 4.24 -0.27 22.23
N LYS A 53 4.97 0.15 23.26
CA LYS A 53 5.82 -0.76 24.07
C LYS A 53 5.02 -1.70 24.97
N ASN A 54 3.69 -1.55 25.00
CA ASN A 54 2.84 -2.25 25.98
C ASN A 54 3.31 -2.02 27.44
N LYS A 55 3.86 -0.82 27.71
CA LYS A 55 4.28 -0.36 29.03
C LYS A 55 3.53 0.91 29.40
N PHE A 56 3.35 1.09 30.70
CA PHE A 56 2.60 2.23 31.22
C PHE A 56 3.47 3.02 32.20
N LEU A 57 3.35 4.34 32.14
CA LEU A 57 3.90 5.29 33.08
C LEU A 57 2.73 6.16 33.60
N ASN A 58 2.42 6.08 34.91
CA ASN A 58 1.30 6.82 35.52
C ASN A 58 -0.05 6.64 34.79
N SER A 59 -0.33 5.41 34.33
CA SER A 59 -1.51 5.04 33.55
C SER A 59 -1.48 5.43 32.07
N ASP A 60 -0.49 6.14 31.59
CA ASP A 60 -0.30 6.47 30.18
C ASP A 60 0.59 5.44 29.49
N LYS A 61 0.34 5.19 28.21
CA LYS A 61 1.14 4.30 27.39
C LYS A 61 2.45 4.94 26.95
N ILE A 62 3.44 4.10 26.72
CA ILE A 62 4.73 4.52 26.15
C ILE A 62 4.80 4.02 24.70
N PHE A 63 4.90 4.96 23.79
CA PHE A 63 5.30 4.71 22.40
C PHE A 63 6.80 4.92 22.26
N GLU A 64 7.46 4.09 21.45
CA GLU A 64 8.83 4.32 21.06
C GLU A 64 8.95 4.59 19.57
N ILE A 65 9.82 5.52 19.23
CA ILE A 65 10.16 5.92 17.87
C ILE A 65 11.66 5.70 17.71
N ARG A 66 12.05 4.92 16.71
CA ARG A 66 13.44 4.72 16.30
C ARG A 66 13.61 5.19 14.88
N THR A 67 14.69 5.86 14.58
CA THR A 67 15.07 6.21 13.22
C THR A 67 16.35 5.48 12.83
N LEU A 68 16.35 4.93 11.63
CA LEU A 68 17.50 4.25 11.03
C LEU A 68 17.88 5.00 9.76
N ASP A 69 19.17 5.12 9.50
CA ASP A 69 19.66 5.66 8.23
C ASP A 69 19.54 4.65 7.07
N THR A 70 19.98 5.00 5.90
CA THR A 70 19.94 4.14 4.71
C THR A 70 20.88 2.94 4.77
N ALA A 71 21.79 2.88 5.74
CA ALA A 71 22.61 1.72 6.05
C ALA A 71 22.00 0.82 7.14
N LEU A 72 20.79 1.18 7.62
CA LEU A 72 20.09 0.55 8.75
C LEU A 72 20.83 0.69 10.08
N VAL A 73 21.61 1.76 10.25
CA VAL A 73 22.24 2.13 11.52
C VAL A 73 21.27 3.04 12.29
N GLU A 74 21.04 2.74 13.57
CA GLU A 74 20.17 3.56 14.41
C GLU A 74 20.74 4.98 14.54
N SER A 75 19.94 5.95 14.11
CA SER A 75 20.27 7.39 14.13
C SER A 75 19.54 8.14 15.24
N GLY A 76 18.43 7.61 15.77
CA GLY A 76 17.66 8.24 16.83
C GLY A 76 16.77 7.26 17.59
N TYR A 77 16.52 7.60 18.87
CA TYR A 77 15.61 6.88 19.75
C TYR A 77 14.89 7.87 20.66
N THR A 78 13.56 7.77 20.73
CA THR A 78 12.74 8.62 21.60
C THR A 78 11.57 7.81 22.14
N GLU A 79 11.26 7.98 23.40
CA GLU A 79 10.03 7.49 24.03
C GLU A 79 9.08 8.66 24.25
N VAL A 80 7.81 8.46 23.95
CA VAL A 80 6.75 9.45 24.15
C VAL A 80 5.62 8.83 24.95
N THR A 81 5.14 9.56 25.96
CA THR A 81 4.00 9.14 26.78
C THR A 81 2.73 9.69 26.16
N VAL A 82 1.74 8.81 25.94
CA VAL A 82 0.44 9.13 25.35
C VAL A 82 -0.70 8.53 26.17
N PRO A 83 -1.94 9.05 26.09
CA PRO A 83 -3.08 8.50 26.80
C PRO A 83 -3.26 6.99 26.56
N SER A 84 -3.61 6.23 27.61
CA SER A 84 -3.62 4.76 27.57
C SER A 84 -4.56 4.11 26.54
N ARG A 85 -5.60 4.84 26.11
CA ARG A 85 -6.62 4.32 25.18
C ARG A 85 -6.34 4.62 23.71
N VAL A 86 -5.22 5.26 23.40
CA VAL A 86 -4.89 5.57 22.01
C VAL A 86 -4.21 4.40 21.30
N HIS A 87 -4.43 4.32 19.99
CA HIS A 87 -3.75 3.40 19.11
C HIS A 87 -3.40 4.11 17.81
N LEU A 88 -2.33 3.65 17.16
CA LEU A 88 -1.85 4.22 15.91
C LEU A 88 -2.84 3.89 14.79
N ILE A 89 -3.26 4.94 14.06
CA ILE A 89 -4.20 4.82 12.93
C ILE A 89 -3.64 5.37 11.62
N GLY A 90 -2.54 6.13 11.66
CA GLY A 90 -1.92 6.69 10.46
C GLY A 90 -0.57 7.28 10.75
N TYR A 91 0.17 7.52 9.71
CA TYR A 91 1.42 8.25 9.76
C TYR A 91 1.67 8.96 8.44
N GLU A 92 2.51 9.98 8.49
CA GLU A 92 3.02 10.69 7.32
C GLU A 92 4.43 11.17 7.62
N TYR A 93 5.19 11.47 6.60
CA TYR A 93 6.54 11.97 6.75
C TYR A 93 6.82 13.09 5.75
N THR A 94 7.57 14.07 6.23
CA THR A 94 8.18 15.13 5.42
C THR A 94 9.70 15.12 5.66
N ASP A 95 10.45 15.92 4.94
CA ASP A 95 11.92 15.96 5.13
C ASP A 95 12.33 16.41 6.54
N GLU A 96 11.47 17.14 7.24
CA GLU A 96 11.75 17.69 8.57
C GLU A 96 11.07 16.93 9.72
N TYR A 97 9.90 16.34 9.45
CA TYR A 97 9.03 15.79 10.49
C TYR A 97 8.48 14.40 10.14
N LEU A 98 8.36 13.58 11.17
CA LEU A 98 7.55 12.38 11.15
C LEU A 98 6.25 12.67 11.91
N TYR A 99 5.12 12.42 11.27
CA TYR A 99 3.79 12.58 11.85
C TYR A 99 3.20 11.21 12.17
N VAL A 100 2.72 11.03 13.41
CA VAL A 100 2.04 9.81 13.84
C VAL A 100 0.67 10.17 14.34
N LEU A 101 -0.36 9.63 13.69
CA LEU A 101 -1.74 9.89 14.04
C LEU A 101 -2.27 8.77 14.93
N LEU A 102 -2.73 9.15 16.11
CA LEU A 102 -3.29 8.25 17.11
C LEU A 102 -4.78 8.56 17.32
N ARG A 103 -5.58 7.56 17.61
CA ARG A 103 -7.00 7.72 17.92
C ARG A 103 -7.33 7.12 19.28
N SER A 104 -8.13 7.82 20.07
CA SER A 104 -8.60 7.36 21.36
C SER A 104 -9.88 6.53 21.22
N GLY A 105 -9.84 5.26 21.69
CA GLY A 105 -10.99 4.37 21.71
C GLY A 105 -11.37 3.77 20.35
N GLU A 106 -12.45 2.99 20.34
CA GLU A 106 -12.97 2.31 19.15
C GLU A 106 -14.10 3.07 18.45
N ASN A 107 -14.65 4.10 19.12
CA ASN A 107 -15.78 4.86 18.58
C ASN A 107 -15.31 5.91 17.57
N GLU A 108 -16.13 6.13 16.54
CA GLU A 108 -15.85 7.08 15.45
C GLU A 108 -15.79 8.54 15.89
N VAL A 109 -16.41 8.91 17.02
CA VAL A 109 -16.36 10.25 17.65
C VAL A 109 -15.10 10.45 18.51
N ALA A 110 -14.09 9.64 18.30
CA ALA A 110 -12.92 9.67 19.15
C ALA A 110 -12.00 10.86 18.84
N HIS A 111 -11.42 11.42 19.89
CA HIS A 111 -10.35 12.41 19.74
C HIS A 111 -9.16 11.82 18.99
N VAL A 112 -8.58 12.63 18.14
CA VAL A 112 -7.40 12.29 17.36
C VAL A 112 -6.22 13.05 17.97
N LEU A 113 -5.15 12.32 18.28
CA LEU A 113 -3.90 12.89 18.77
C LEU A 113 -2.86 12.79 17.66
N LEU A 114 -2.28 13.90 17.26
CA LEU A 114 -1.18 13.97 16.31
C LEU A 114 0.13 14.13 17.06
N LEU A 115 1.09 13.26 16.83
CA LEU A 115 2.47 13.42 17.25
C LEU A 115 3.26 13.97 16.08
N GLU A 116 3.98 15.07 16.30
CA GLU A 116 4.95 15.63 15.37
C GLU A 116 6.36 15.38 15.95
N TYR A 117 7.11 14.48 15.33
CA TYR A 117 8.47 14.18 15.72
C TYR A 117 9.44 14.91 14.78
N ASN A 118 10.24 15.79 15.33
CA ASN A 118 11.25 16.51 14.59
C ASN A 118 12.48 15.62 14.36
N LEU A 119 12.83 15.38 13.09
CA LEU A 119 13.92 14.47 12.70
C LEU A 119 15.31 15.01 13.10
N ALA A 120 15.49 16.32 13.22
CA ALA A 120 16.79 16.92 13.53
C ALA A 120 17.11 16.90 15.03
N ASN A 121 16.18 17.36 15.89
CA ASN A 121 16.40 17.46 17.32
C ASN A 121 15.79 16.32 18.14
N ARG A 122 14.95 15.45 17.50
CA ARG A 122 14.28 14.29 18.10
C ARG A 122 13.23 14.64 19.17
N GLU A 123 12.76 15.87 19.16
CA GLU A 123 11.66 16.31 20.04
C GLU A 123 10.31 15.88 19.47
N VAL A 124 9.35 15.61 20.36
CA VAL A 124 7.99 15.25 20.01
C VAL A 124 7.04 16.29 20.55
N GLU A 125 6.28 16.92 19.67
CA GLU A 125 5.14 17.75 20.05
C GLU A 125 3.84 16.94 19.88
N GLN A 126 2.84 17.23 20.73
CA GLN A 126 1.56 16.54 20.74
C GLN A 126 0.43 17.53 20.51
N PHE A 127 -0.43 17.24 19.53
CA PHE A 127 -1.57 18.08 19.18
C PHE A 127 -2.87 17.29 19.32
N ASP A 128 -3.76 17.75 20.23
CA ASP A 128 -5.08 17.14 20.43
C ASP A 128 -6.08 17.78 19.44
N ILE A 129 -6.40 17.05 18.38
CA ILE A 129 -7.32 17.48 17.32
C ILE A 129 -8.75 17.15 17.76
N LYS A 130 -9.45 18.15 18.29
CA LYS A 130 -10.84 18.03 18.75
C LYS A 130 -11.81 18.39 17.64
N HIS A 131 -12.79 17.54 17.44
CA HIS A 131 -13.90 17.79 16.52
C HIS A 131 -15.21 17.26 17.11
N ASP A 132 -16.31 17.96 16.81
CA ASP A 132 -17.66 17.59 17.29
C ASP A 132 -18.40 16.66 16.31
N PHE A 133 -17.70 16.14 15.29
CA PHE A 133 -18.28 15.30 14.25
C PHE A 133 -18.01 13.82 14.52
N ASN A 134 -18.96 12.98 14.15
CA ASN A 134 -18.70 11.54 14.05
C ASN A 134 -17.95 11.26 12.73
N LEU A 135 -16.65 11.59 12.70
CA LEU A 135 -15.81 11.40 11.52
C LEU A 135 -15.21 10.00 11.50
N ARG A 136 -15.65 9.19 10.54
CA ARG A 136 -14.96 7.96 10.21
C ARG A 136 -13.81 8.28 9.26
N LEU A 137 -12.62 8.36 9.81
CA LEU A 137 -11.40 8.70 9.07
C LEU A 137 -11.01 7.58 8.10
N THR A 138 -10.71 7.93 6.84
CA THR A 138 -10.27 7.00 5.79
C THR A 138 -8.97 7.41 5.13
N HIS A 139 -8.58 8.68 5.21
CA HIS A 139 -7.35 9.22 4.65
C HIS A 139 -6.74 10.23 5.60
N PHE A 140 -5.42 10.23 5.64
CA PHE A 140 -4.61 11.18 6.39
C PHE A 140 -3.36 11.52 5.58
N THR A 141 -3.00 12.78 5.54
CA THR A 141 -1.72 13.25 5.01
C THR A 141 -1.37 14.60 5.63
N VAL A 142 -0.14 15.07 5.43
CA VAL A 142 0.33 16.37 5.91
C VAL A 142 0.99 17.12 4.77
N LEU A 143 0.58 18.36 4.57
CA LEU A 143 1.14 19.27 3.59
C LEU A 143 1.43 20.60 4.26
N ASP A 144 2.66 21.06 4.20
CA ASP A 144 3.06 22.39 4.68
C ASP A 144 2.61 22.67 6.14
N ARG A 145 2.82 21.69 7.03
CA ARG A 145 2.34 21.64 8.42
C ARG A 145 0.82 21.82 8.58
N HIS A 146 0.05 21.39 7.58
CA HIS A 146 -1.39 21.21 7.68
C HIS A 146 -1.73 19.74 7.64
N ALA A 147 -2.31 19.20 8.69
CA ALA A 147 -2.80 17.82 8.72
C ALA A 147 -4.16 17.75 8.04
N ILE A 148 -4.23 17.00 6.94
CA ILE A 148 -5.43 16.83 6.13
C ILE A 148 -6.06 15.49 6.51
N LEU A 149 -7.27 15.55 7.04
CA LEU A 149 -8.05 14.43 7.55
C LEU A 149 -9.28 14.26 6.68
N ALA A 150 -9.41 13.16 5.96
CA ALA A 150 -10.57 12.93 5.12
C ALA A 150 -11.25 11.59 5.44
N GLY A 151 -12.57 11.57 5.29
CA GLY A 151 -13.39 10.43 5.65
C GLY A 151 -14.86 10.70 5.45
N TYR A 152 -15.68 10.19 6.36
CA TYR A 152 -17.13 10.26 6.22
C TYR A 152 -17.80 10.70 7.52
N VAL A 153 -18.77 11.60 7.40
CA VAL A 153 -19.71 11.98 8.45
C VAL A 153 -21.11 11.55 7.98
N ALA A 154 -21.76 10.64 8.70
CA ALA A 154 -23.08 10.10 8.34
C ALA A 154 -23.19 9.60 6.88
N ARG A 155 -22.15 9.00 6.34
CA ARG A 155 -22.01 8.47 4.95
C ARG A 155 -21.69 9.53 3.88
N GLU A 156 -21.58 10.79 4.22
CA GLU A 156 -21.16 11.83 3.29
C GLU A 156 -19.67 12.09 3.43
N PRO A 157 -18.90 12.25 2.34
CA PRO A 157 -17.49 12.55 2.40
C PRO A 157 -17.26 13.88 3.15
N ALA A 158 -16.20 13.96 3.90
CA ALA A 158 -15.76 15.15 4.60
C ALA A 158 -14.24 15.28 4.56
N VAL A 159 -13.75 16.50 4.40
CA VAL A 159 -12.33 16.82 4.48
C VAL A 159 -12.14 17.92 5.51
N LEU A 160 -11.24 17.68 6.46
CA LEU A 160 -10.85 18.60 7.52
C LEU A 160 -9.37 18.93 7.35
N ILE A 161 -9.00 20.15 7.65
CA ILE A 161 -7.61 20.61 7.68
C ILE A 161 -7.31 21.17 9.05
N TYR A 162 -6.29 20.62 9.69
CA TYR A 162 -5.77 21.11 10.96
C TYR A 162 -4.45 21.84 10.73
N ASP A 163 -4.47 23.14 10.93
CA ASP A 163 -3.29 24.01 10.91
C ASP A 163 -2.49 23.74 12.18
N ILE A 164 -1.38 23.02 12.06
CA ILE A 164 -0.57 22.56 13.20
C ILE A 164 0.01 23.75 13.98
N PRO A 165 0.69 24.74 13.34
CA PRO A 165 1.24 25.91 14.05
C PRO A 165 0.20 26.72 14.82
N ASN A 166 -0.99 26.91 14.27
CA ASN A 166 -2.03 27.74 14.86
C ASN A 166 -3.05 26.96 15.69
N SER A 167 -3.00 25.62 15.67
CA SER A 167 -3.95 24.71 16.33
C SER A 167 -5.41 24.98 15.95
N VAL A 168 -5.66 25.23 14.66
CA VAL A 168 -6.98 25.57 14.13
C VAL A 168 -7.48 24.49 13.19
N LEU A 169 -8.67 23.96 13.47
CA LEU A 169 -9.35 22.99 12.61
C LEU A 169 -10.36 23.71 11.70
N LYS A 170 -10.31 23.40 10.40
CA LYS A 170 -11.24 23.90 9.38
C LYS A 170 -11.92 22.73 8.66
N VAL A 171 -13.17 22.94 8.24
CA VAL A 171 -13.88 22.04 7.32
C VAL A 171 -13.73 22.57 5.91
N VAL A 172 -13.29 21.72 4.99
CA VAL A 172 -13.21 22.08 3.56
C VAL A 172 -14.62 21.97 2.96
N PRO A 173 -15.14 23.05 2.35
CA PRO A 173 -16.48 23.03 1.77
C PRO A 173 -16.57 22.16 0.52
N GLY A 174 -17.80 21.78 0.13
CA GLY A 174 -18.09 21.10 -1.14
C GLY A 174 -18.06 19.57 -1.12
N PHE A 175 -17.86 18.94 0.05
CA PHE A 175 -17.79 17.47 0.16
C PHE A 175 -19.07 16.80 0.67
N PHE A 176 -19.88 17.47 1.45
CA PHE A 176 -21.11 16.92 2.05
C PHE A 176 -22.20 16.69 1.00
N THR A 177 -22.02 15.68 0.17
CA THR A 177 -22.97 15.31 -0.89
C THR A 177 -23.33 13.83 -0.76
N SER A 178 -24.61 13.52 -0.74
CA SER A 178 -25.11 12.15 -0.67
C SER A 178 -24.76 11.36 -1.95
N ASP A 179 -24.66 10.03 -1.83
CA ASP A 179 -24.33 9.11 -2.92
C ASP A 179 -22.94 9.36 -3.56
N THR A 180 -22.05 10.04 -2.88
CA THR A 180 -20.67 10.26 -3.31
C THR A 180 -19.69 9.42 -2.48
N GLU A 181 -18.61 9.02 -3.10
CA GLU A 181 -17.53 8.27 -2.46
C GLU A 181 -16.19 8.94 -2.72
N LEU A 182 -15.43 9.15 -1.65
CA LEU A 182 -14.04 9.60 -1.73
C LEU A 182 -13.15 8.43 -2.12
N LEU A 183 -12.52 8.53 -3.28
CA LEU A 183 -11.66 7.49 -3.84
C LEU A 183 -10.19 7.71 -3.50
N ASP A 184 -9.74 8.97 -3.47
CA ASP A 184 -8.35 9.33 -3.24
C ASP A 184 -8.20 10.69 -2.56
N LEU A 185 -7.13 10.80 -1.77
CA LEU A 185 -6.59 12.05 -1.23
C LEU A 185 -5.08 11.98 -1.43
N ARG A 186 -4.51 12.92 -2.18
CA ARG A 186 -3.09 12.87 -2.55
C ARG A 186 -2.44 14.24 -2.57
N ILE A 187 -1.22 14.32 -2.04
CA ILE A 187 -0.34 15.48 -2.19
C ILE A 187 0.33 15.43 -3.57
N ASN A 188 0.45 16.59 -4.20
CA ASN A 188 1.16 16.80 -5.43
C ASN A 188 2.56 17.39 -5.18
N GLU A 189 3.47 17.14 -6.10
CA GLU A 189 4.84 17.67 -6.04
C GLU A 189 4.90 19.22 -6.07
N ASN A 190 3.86 19.88 -6.55
CA ASN A 190 3.77 21.35 -6.61
C ASN A 190 3.23 22.00 -5.32
N GLY A 191 3.12 21.26 -4.20
CA GLY A 191 2.63 21.80 -2.93
C GLY A 191 1.12 22.02 -2.87
N THR A 192 0.35 21.29 -3.67
CA THR A 192 -1.11 21.22 -3.60
C THR A 192 -1.56 19.84 -3.17
N PHE A 193 -2.84 19.64 -2.90
CA PHE A 193 -3.39 18.30 -2.73
C PHE A 193 -4.65 18.11 -3.57
N ASN A 194 -4.88 16.87 -3.97
CA ASN A 194 -6.06 16.46 -4.72
C ASN A 194 -7.00 15.62 -3.89
N THR A 195 -8.27 15.73 -4.20
CA THR A 195 -9.29 14.75 -3.81
C THR A 195 -9.97 14.21 -5.06
N LEU A 196 -10.15 12.91 -5.12
CA LEU A 196 -10.92 12.24 -6.16
C LEU A 196 -12.21 11.70 -5.56
N VAL A 197 -13.33 12.11 -6.10
CA VAL A 197 -14.67 11.70 -5.65
C VAL A 197 -15.44 11.10 -6.83
N THR A 198 -16.24 10.06 -6.60
CA THR A 198 -17.17 9.54 -7.59
C THR A 198 -18.61 9.69 -7.13
N ASN A 199 -19.49 10.11 -8.03
CA ASN A 199 -20.93 10.11 -7.82
C ASN A 199 -21.48 8.74 -8.24
N ARG A 200 -22.16 8.04 -7.33
CA ARG A 200 -22.79 6.72 -7.56
C ARG A 200 -24.30 6.79 -7.71
N SER A 201 -24.87 7.98 -7.77
CA SER A 201 -26.31 8.13 -7.93
C SER A 201 -26.81 7.42 -9.18
N THR A 202 -27.85 6.60 -9.02
CA THR A 202 -28.53 5.96 -10.16
C THR A 202 -29.46 6.92 -10.90
N ARG A 203 -29.72 8.09 -10.32
CA ARG A 203 -30.66 9.10 -10.85
C ARG A 203 -29.97 10.22 -11.62
N GLN A 204 -28.66 10.36 -11.48
CA GLN A 204 -27.84 11.40 -12.13
C GLN A 204 -26.76 10.76 -13.00
N SER A 205 -26.18 11.55 -13.88
CA SER A 205 -24.99 11.13 -14.63
C SER A 205 -23.87 10.78 -13.64
N LYS A 206 -23.25 9.62 -13.84
CA LYS A 206 -22.09 9.23 -13.04
C LYS A 206 -20.88 10.05 -13.48
N THR A 207 -20.17 10.62 -12.52
CA THR A 207 -18.97 11.44 -12.78
C THR A 207 -17.85 11.06 -11.81
N LEU A 208 -16.61 11.20 -12.27
CA LEU A 208 -15.44 11.40 -11.42
C LEU A 208 -15.25 12.91 -11.25
N VAL A 209 -15.06 13.35 -10.03
CA VAL A 209 -14.79 14.76 -9.71
C VAL A 209 -13.42 14.85 -9.08
N LEU A 210 -12.51 15.50 -9.76
CA LEU A 210 -11.18 15.83 -9.28
C LEU A 210 -11.18 17.26 -8.77
N ARG A 211 -10.76 17.46 -7.51
CA ARG A 211 -10.58 18.80 -6.93
C ARG A 211 -9.15 18.96 -6.44
N THR A 212 -8.56 20.09 -6.76
CA THR A 212 -7.23 20.49 -6.30
C THR A 212 -7.33 21.66 -5.33
N PHE A 213 -6.59 21.58 -4.24
CA PHE A 213 -6.58 22.57 -3.17
C PHE A 213 -5.15 23.00 -2.83
N ASP A 214 -5.01 24.23 -2.32
CA ASP A 214 -3.79 24.62 -1.61
C ASP A 214 -3.72 23.98 -0.19
N ALA A 215 -2.59 24.12 0.49
CA ALA A 215 -2.40 23.57 1.83
C ALA A 215 -3.42 24.09 2.86
N ALA A 216 -3.93 25.30 2.68
CA ALA A 216 -4.94 25.90 3.55
C ALA A 216 -6.39 25.46 3.23
N GLY A 217 -6.58 24.64 2.18
CA GLY A 217 -7.88 24.13 1.75
C GLY A 217 -8.68 25.09 0.86
N THR A 218 -8.03 26.05 0.21
CA THR A 218 -8.67 26.84 -0.83
C THR A 218 -8.74 26.03 -2.11
N GLN A 219 -9.94 25.87 -2.67
CA GLN A 219 -10.11 25.15 -3.92
C GLN A 219 -9.50 25.97 -5.08
N LEU A 220 -8.57 25.35 -5.80
CA LEU A 220 -7.88 25.94 -6.95
C LEU A 220 -8.50 25.50 -8.27
N MET A 221 -8.96 24.24 -8.34
CA MET A 221 -9.49 23.62 -9.54
C MET A 221 -10.56 22.59 -9.21
N GLU A 222 -11.52 22.45 -10.10
CA GLU A 222 -12.48 21.35 -10.12
C GLU A 222 -12.64 20.87 -11.57
N ASP A 223 -12.63 19.56 -11.75
CA ASP A 223 -12.79 18.92 -13.05
C ASP A 223 -13.76 17.75 -12.94
N GLU A 224 -14.77 17.70 -13.81
CA GLU A 224 -15.79 16.66 -13.83
C GLU A 224 -15.64 15.79 -15.07
N ILE A 225 -15.32 14.53 -14.88
CA ILE A 225 -15.10 13.56 -15.96
C ILE A 225 -16.30 12.60 -16.03
N PRO A 226 -17.06 12.59 -17.13
CA PRO A 226 -18.23 11.75 -17.27
C PRO A 226 -17.84 10.26 -17.36
N ILE A 227 -18.55 9.41 -16.63
CA ILE A 227 -18.40 7.95 -16.65
C ILE A 227 -19.48 7.35 -17.55
N ASP A 228 -19.12 6.31 -18.34
CA ASP A 228 -20.09 5.57 -19.16
C ASP A 228 -21.26 5.05 -18.31
N GLN A 229 -22.50 5.15 -18.80
CA GLN A 229 -23.70 4.83 -18.02
C GLN A 229 -23.75 3.41 -17.48
N ASN A 230 -23.19 2.43 -18.22
CA ASN A 230 -23.15 1.03 -17.82
C ASN A 230 -21.95 0.68 -16.95
N LYS A 231 -21.05 1.61 -16.68
CA LYS A 231 -19.86 1.44 -15.84
C LYS A 231 -20.06 2.08 -14.45
N THR A 232 -19.31 1.58 -13.49
CA THR A 232 -19.22 2.17 -12.14
C THR A 232 -17.77 2.05 -11.69
N ILE A 233 -17.19 3.15 -11.25
CA ILE A 233 -15.84 3.17 -10.69
C ILE A 233 -15.88 2.59 -9.28
N LEU A 234 -15.06 1.60 -9.01
CA LEU A 234 -14.95 0.94 -7.70
C LEU A 234 -13.85 1.58 -6.84
N SER A 235 -12.74 1.90 -7.46
CA SER A 235 -11.60 2.55 -6.80
C SER A 235 -10.81 3.34 -7.83
N GLY A 236 -10.14 4.39 -7.41
CA GLY A 236 -9.32 5.24 -8.28
C GLY A 236 -8.20 5.87 -7.49
N LEU A 237 -7.07 6.10 -8.14
CA LEU A 237 -5.89 6.79 -7.63
C LEU A 237 -5.52 7.89 -8.60
N THR A 238 -5.01 8.99 -8.08
CA THR A 238 -4.43 10.09 -8.86
C THR A 238 -2.91 9.98 -8.89
N SER A 239 -2.26 10.41 -9.96
CA SER A 239 -0.81 10.58 -10.00
C SER A 239 -0.38 11.84 -9.23
N SER A 240 0.92 11.97 -8.94
CA SER A 240 1.47 13.01 -8.06
C SER A 240 1.74 14.35 -8.74
N LEU A 241 1.34 14.51 -9.99
CA LEU A 241 1.55 15.73 -10.78
C LEU A 241 3.04 16.14 -10.86
N VAL A 242 3.91 15.18 -11.13
CA VAL A 242 5.31 15.43 -11.52
C VAL A 242 5.35 16.00 -12.94
N ARG A 243 4.39 15.60 -13.77
CA ARG A 243 4.15 16.06 -15.14
C ARG A 243 3.05 17.12 -15.17
N GLU A 244 2.79 17.67 -16.34
CA GLU A 244 1.71 18.66 -16.51
C GLU A 244 0.33 18.01 -16.44
N GLU A 245 0.19 16.77 -16.95
CA GLU A 245 -1.06 16.01 -16.92
C GLU A 245 -1.09 15.03 -15.76
N MET A 246 -2.26 14.88 -15.16
CA MET A 246 -2.52 13.93 -14.09
C MET A 246 -3.19 12.68 -14.64
N LEU A 247 -2.66 11.51 -14.34
CA LEU A 247 -3.35 10.25 -14.59
C LEU A 247 -4.27 9.92 -13.40
N ILE A 248 -5.51 9.56 -13.70
CA ILE A 248 -6.40 8.84 -12.79
C ILE A 248 -6.50 7.41 -13.29
N ALA A 249 -6.19 6.44 -12.44
CA ALA A 249 -6.28 5.03 -12.78
C ALA A 249 -6.86 4.21 -11.63
N GLY A 250 -7.57 3.13 -11.96
CA GLY A 250 -8.20 2.30 -10.94
C GLY A 250 -9.02 1.17 -11.51
N THR A 251 -9.99 0.67 -10.74
CA THR A 251 -10.86 -0.41 -11.14
C THR A 251 -12.30 0.03 -11.38
N TYR A 252 -12.93 -0.60 -12.34
CA TYR A 252 -14.35 -0.39 -12.65
C TYR A 252 -15.13 -1.71 -12.62
N THR A 253 -16.45 -1.59 -12.52
CA THR A 253 -17.38 -2.69 -12.68
C THR A 253 -18.47 -2.36 -13.68
N ILE A 254 -19.26 -3.38 -14.08
CA ILE A 254 -20.39 -3.25 -14.97
C ILE A 254 -21.67 -3.17 -14.14
N GLY A 255 -22.48 -2.16 -14.41
CA GLY A 255 -23.68 -1.89 -13.63
C GLY A 255 -23.38 -1.62 -12.16
N ASN A 256 -24.04 -2.36 -11.26
CA ASN A 256 -23.89 -2.22 -9.80
C ASN A 256 -23.21 -3.45 -9.16
N ASN A 257 -22.41 -4.20 -9.92
CA ASN A 257 -21.68 -5.35 -9.39
C ASN A 257 -20.61 -4.89 -8.37
N LYS A 258 -20.31 -5.76 -7.40
CA LYS A 258 -19.28 -5.48 -6.38
C LYS A 258 -17.89 -5.93 -6.80
N ALA A 259 -17.80 -6.93 -7.68
CA ALA A 259 -16.54 -7.42 -8.21
C ALA A 259 -16.07 -6.55 -9.39
N ALA A 260 -14.78 -6.34 -9.50
CA ALA A 260 -14.20 -5.59 -10.58
C ALA A 260 -14.34 -6.34 -11.92
N ALA A 261 -14.54 -5.59 -12.99
CA ALA A 261 -14.55 -6.08 -14.37
C ALA A 261 -13.23 -5.82 -15.09
N GLY A 262 -12.47 -4.84 -14.64
CA GLY A 262 -11.21 -4.45 -15.24
C GLY A 262 -10.64 -3.18 -14.63
N PHE A 263 -9.66 -2.62 -15.32
CA PHE A 263 -9.02 -1.36 -14.95
C PHE A 263 -9.48 -0.23 -15.89
N PHE A 264 -9.38 0.97 -15.42
CA PHE A 264 -9.56 2.16 -16.25
C PHE A 264 -8.40 3.12 -16.07
N SER A 265 -8.22 3.98 -17.05
CA SER A 265 -7.32 5.13 -16.98
C SER A 265 -7.94 6.33 -17.69
N VAL A 266 -7.62 7.53 -17.21
CA VAL A 266 -7.96 8.79 -17.85
C VAL A 266 -6.92 9.84 -17.49
N LEU A 267 -6.49 10.63 -18.48
CA LEU A 267 -5.71 11.83 -18.23
C LEU A 267 -6.67 12.98 -17.89
N ALA A 268 -6.49 13.54 -16.71
CA ALA A 268 -7.25 14.71 -16.27
C ALA A 268 -6.59 15.98 -16.81
N ASP A 269 -7.26 16.62 -17.73
CA ASP A 269 -6.89 17.92 -18.31
C ASP A 269 -8.19 18.69 -18.62
N PRO A 270 -8.59 19.66 -17.76
CA PRO A 270 -9.87 20.36 -17.92
C PRO A 270 -9.99 21.17 -19.22
N PHE A 271 -8.91 21.30 -19.99
CA PHE A 271 -8.88 22.04 -21.27
C PHE A 271 -8.97 21.14 -22.50
N LYS A 272 -9.00 19.80 -22.31
CA LYS A 272 -9.05 18.81 -23.38
C LYS A 272 -10.20 17.81 -23.17
N GLU A 273 -10.51 17.05 -24.21
CA GLU A 273 -11.37 15.89 -24.06
C GLU A 273 -10.68 14.83 -23.20
N GLN A 274 -11.41 14.24 -22.26
CA GLN A 274 -10.91 13.30 -21.26
C GLN A 274 -11.58 11.92 -21.44
N PRO A 275 -11.27 11.17 -22.51
CA PRO A 275 -11.86 9.86 -22.69
C PRO A 275 -11.35 8.87 -21.64
N ILE A 276 -12.26 8.21 -20.94
CA ILE A 276 -11.90 7.12 -20.04
C ILE A 276 -11.62 5.87 -20.87
N HIS A 277 -10.42 5.31 -20.72
CA HIS A 277 -10.04 4.06 -21.32
C HIS A 277 -10.35 2.91 -20.36
N TYR A 278 -11.11 1.90 -20.82
CA TYR A 278 -11.49 0.74 -20.04
C TYR A 278 -10.80 -0.52 -20.58
N TYR A 279 -10.18 -1.29 -19.68
CA TYR A 279 -9.46 -2.52 -20.00
C TYR A 279 -10.03 -3.66 -19.16
N ASP A 280 -10.80 -4.58 -19.75
CA ASP A 280 -11.24 -5.76 -19.03
C ASP A 280 -10.06 -6.69 -18.71
N PHE A 281 -10.17 -7.51 -17.67
CA PHE A 281 -9.06 -8.34 -17.20
C PHE A 281 -8.53 -9.32 -18.26
N ALA A 282 -9.32 -9.69 -19.26
CA ALA A 282 -8.88 -10.59 -20.32
C ALA A 282 -8.11 -9.88 -21.44
N GLN A 283 -8.10 -8.53 -21.48
CA GLN A 283 -7.28 -7.74 -22.39
C GLN A 283 -5.84 -7.56 -21.88
N LEU A 284 -5.62 -7.78 -20.58
CA LEU A 284 -4.30 -7.72 -19.96
C LEU A 284 -3.47 -8.94 -20.36
N GLY A 285 -2.18 -8.72 -20.58
CA GLY A 285 -1.24 -9.77 -20.97
C GLY A 285 -1.11 -10.85 -19.91
N HIS A 286 -0.88 -10.40 -18.66
CA HIS A 286 -0.42 -11.24 -17.55
C HIS A 286 -1.35 -11.30 -16.35
N PHE A 287 -2.37 -10.45 -16.23
CA PHE A 287 -3.25 -10.39 -15.06
C PHE A 287 -3.86 -11.74 -14.66
N LEU A 288 -4.15 -12.62 -15.62
CA LEU A 288 -4.75 -13.94 -15.38
C LEU A 288 -3.72 -15.07 -15.17
N ASP A 289 -2.41 -14.78 -15.10
CA ASP A 289 -1.34 -15.79 -15.00
C ASP A 289 -1.36 -16.56 -13.67
N TYR A 290 -2.07 -16.05 -12.63
CA TYR A 290 -2.31 -16.81 -11.40
C TYR A 290 -3.23 -18.03 -11.58
N MET A 291 -3.96 -18.09 -12.68
CA MET A 291 -4.84 -19.23 -13.03
C MET A 291 -4.09 -20.28 -13.84
N SER A 292 -4.68 -21.49 -13.95
CA SER A 292 -4.18 -22.47 -14.92
C SER A 292 -4.35 -21.95 -16.35
N VAL A 293 -3.41 -22.27 -17.24
CA VAL A 293 -3.40 -21.84 -18.65
C VAL A 293 -4.74 -22.09 -19.33
N LYS A 294 -5.31 -23.30 -19.18
CA LYS A 294 -6.62 -23.65 -19.76
C LYS A 294 -7.76 -22.74 -19.29
N ARG A 295 -7.73 -22.33 -18.00
CA ARG A 295 -8.75 -21.46 -17.43
C ARG A 295 -8.60 -20.03 -17.93
N ALA A 296 -7.38 -19.52 -17.94
CA ALA A 296 -7.06 -18.19 -18.48
C ALA A 296 -7.46 -18.06 -19.95
N GLU A 297 -7.09 -19.03 -20.81
CA GLU A 297 -7.48 -19.06 -22.22
C GLU A 297 -9.00 -19.12 -22.40
N LYS A 298 -9.70 -19.96 -21.63
CA LYS A 298 -11.17 -20.01 -21.66
C LYS A 298 -11.80 -18.65 -21.34
N ILE A 299 -11.28 -17.94 -20.35
CA ILE A 299 -11.74 -16.60 -19.97
C ILE A 299 -11.45 -15.62 -21.11
N LYS A 300 -10.21 -15.58 -21.63
CA LYS A 300 -9.81 -14.70 -22.74
C LYS A 300 -10.71 -14.91 -23.97
N ASN A 301 -10.92 -16.15 -24.37
CA ASN A 301 -11.79 -16.50 -25.52
C ASN A 301 -13.26 -16.14 -25.27
N THR A 302 -13.76 -16.33 -24.05
CA THR A 302 -15.14 -15.98 -23.70
C THR A 302 -15.32 -14.46 -23.74
N SER A 303 -14.41 -13.72 -23.12
CA SER A 303 -14.44 -12.24 -23.10
C SER A 303 -14.35 -11.66 -24.52
N GLN A 304 -13.52 -12.23 -25.38
CA GLN A 304 -13.46 -11.83 -26.79
C GLN A 304 -14.82 -11.99 -27.49
N ARG A 305 -15.49 -13.15 -27.33
CA ARG A 305 -16.82 -13.38 -27.91
C ARG A 305 -17.90 -12.42 -27.37
N PHE A 306 -17.78 -11.98 -26.10
CA PHE A 306 -18.68 -10.97 -25.57
C PHE A 306 -18.45 -9.63 -26.22
N ARG A 307 -17.19 -9.19 -26.37
CA ARG A 307 -16.84 -7.92 -27.04
C ARG A 307 -17.29 -7.90 -28.51
N GLU A 308 -17.10 -9.01 -29.24
CA GLU A 308 -17.57 -9.16 -30.63
C GLU A 308 -19.10 -8.97 -30.76
N LYS A 309 -19.84 -9.21 -29.68
CA LYS A 309 -21.29 -9.00 -29.59
C LYS A 309 -21.67 -7.66 -28.92
N SER A 310 -20.71 -6.73 -28.76
CA SER A 310 -20.88 -5.47 -28.05
C SER A 310 -21.45 -5.63 -26.63
N LYS A 311 -21.01 -6.70 -25.94
CA LYS A 311 -21.36 -6.97 -24.54
C LYS A 311 -20.09 -6.91 -23.68
N ASP A 312 -20.26 -6.37 -22.48
CA ASP A 312 -19.18 -6.35 -21.52
C ASP A 312 -19.01 -7.72 -20.83
N PRO A 313 -17.78 -8.24 -20.72
CA PRO A 313 -17.53 -9.46 -19.97
C PRO A 313 -17.61 -9.21 -18.45
N GLU A 314 -18.19 -10.15 -17.72
CA GLU A 314 -18.26 -10.10 -16.25
C GLU A 314 -17.20 -10.98 -15.62
N PHE A 315 -16.57 -10.46 -14.55
CA PHE A 315 -15.59 -11.17 -13.75
C PHE A 315 -16.02 -11.21 -12.28
N LYS A 316 -15.45 -12.14 -11.53
CA LYS A 316 -15.71 -12.30 -10.08
C LYS A 316 -14.43 -12.11 -9.28
N THR A 317 -13.57 -11.19 -9.70
CA THR A 317 -12.28 -10.93 -9.07
C THR A 317 -12.38 -9.66 -8.26
N ASN A 318 -11.97 -9.72 -7.00
CA ASN A 318 -11.77 -8.52 -6.20
C ASN A 318 -10.34 -8.02 -6.42
N VAL A 319 -10.19 -6.72 -6.53
CA VAL A 319 -8.90 -6.07 -6.76
C VAL A 319 -8.76 -4.87 -5.84
N SER A 320 -7.63 -4.78 -5.20
CA SER A 320 -7.18 -3.63 -4.43
C SER A 320 -6.17 -2.85 -5.26
N ASN A 321 -6.42 -1.57 -5.52
CA ASN A 321 -5.41 -0.68 -6.08
C ASN A 321 -4.56 -0.13 -4.95
N VAL A 322 -3.28 -0.42 -5.00
CA VAL A 322 -2.36 -0.14 -3.89
C VAL A 322 -1.65 1.19 -4.08
N ARG A 323 -1.04 1.40 -5.24
CA ARG A 323 -0.21 2.57 -5.51
C ARG A 323 -0.21 2.92 -6.99
N LEU A 324 -0.32 4.21 -7.28
CA LEU A 324 -0.08 4.77 -8.61
C LEU A 324 1.20 5.61 -8.54
N GLU A 325 2.22 5.21 -9.25
CA GLU A 325 3.51 5.88 -9.32
C GLU A 325 3.69 6.56 -10.66
N GLU A 326 4.16 7.82 -10.63
CA GLU A 326 4.45 8.60 -11.81
C GLU A 326 5.97 8.65 -12.03
N LYS A 327 6.39 8.35 -13.24
CA LYS A 327 7.78 8.41 -13.68
C LYS A 327 7.88 9.18 -14.99
N THR A 328 9.08 9.58 -15.36
CA THR A 328 9.33 10.23 -16.67
C THR A 328 8.87 9.37 -17.85
N ALA A 329 8.91 8.05 -17.72
CA ALA A 329 8.54 7.11 -18.77
C ALA A 329 7.02 6.85 -18.90
N GLY A 330 6.22 7.24 -17.92
CA GLY A 330 4.79 7.00 -17.86
C GLY A 330 4.31 6.78 -16.43
N PHE A 331 3.23 6.03 -16.28
CA PHE A 331 2.60 5.78 -14.98
C PHE A 331 2.51 4.27 -14.72
N PHE A 332 2.58 3.89 -13.44
CA PHE A 332 2.59 2.48 -13.03
C PHE A 332 1.61 2.27 -11.89
N LEU A 333 0.61 1.42 -12.10
CA LEU A 333 -0.40 1.08 -11.10
C LEU A 333 -0.09 -0.30 -10.51
N LEU A 334 0.18 -0.35 -9.22
CA LEU A 334 0.22 -1.60 -8.44
C LEU A 334 -1.18 -1.97 -8.00
N ALA A 335 -1.58 -3.19 -8.30
CA ALA A 335 -2.87 -3.74 -7.93
C ALA A 335 -2.74 -5.20 -7.48
N GLU A 336 -3.54 -5.60 -6.49
CA GLU A 336 -3.53 -6.95 -5.93
C GLU A 336 -4.90 -7.60 -6.07
N ALA A 337 -4.93 -8.77 -6.69
CA ALA A 337 -6.13 -9.59 -6.80
C ALA A 337 -6.27 -10.49 -5.57
N TYR A 338 -7.47 -10.56 -5.01
CA TYR A 338 -7.74 -11.35 -3.82
C TYR A 338 -9.14 -12.01 -3.86
N SER A 339 -9.32 -13.02 -3.01
CA SER A 339 -10.63 -13.61 -2.70
C SER A 339 -10.92 -13.50 -1.22
N THR A 340 -12.21 -13.37 -0.87
CA THR A 340 -12.68 -13.41 0.52
C THR A 340 -13.03 -14.84 0.90
N ILE A 341 -12.51 -15.31 2.04
CA ILE A 341 -12.84 -16.60 2.61
C ILE A 341 -13.80 -16.35 3.76
N THR A 342 -15.09 -16.68 3.57
CA THR A 342 -16.07 -16.59 4.64
C THR A 342 -15.94 -17.83 5.52
N ALA A 343 -15.55 -17.67 6.78
CA ALA A 343 -15.57 -18.77 7.74
C ALA A 343 -17.03 -19.18 7.98
N SER A 344 -17.41 -20.39 7.58
CA SER A 344 -18.69 -20.97 7.96
C SER A 344 -18.66 -21.24 9.48
N ASN A 345 -19.52 -20.56 10.24
CA ASN A 345 -19.67 -20.76 11.68
C ASN A 345 -20.23 -22.15 11.98
N THR A 346 -19.36 -23.14 12.11
CA THR A 346 -19.70 -24.45 12.69
C THR A 346 -18.67 -24.82 13.74
N GLY A 347 -18.76 -24.18 14.91
CA GLY A 347 -18.01 -24.56 16.09
C GLY A 347 -18.09 -23.53 17.21
N PRO A 348 -18.28 -23.94 18.46
CA PRO A 348 -18.23 -23.02 19.59
C PRO A 348 -16.78 -22.60 19.83
N TYR A 349 -16.41 -21.39 19.42
CA TYR A 349 -15.13 -20.81 19.82
C TYR A 349 -15.22 -20.31 21.26
N PRO A 350 -14.25 -20.65 22.11
CA PRO A 350 -14.23 -20.12 23.47
C PRO A 350 -14.01 -18.60 23.42
N TYR A 351 -14.90 -17.86 24.04
CA TYR A 351 -14.69 -16.49 24.45
C TYR A 351 -13.37 -16.42 25.23
N GLY A 352 -12.36 -15.71 24.68
CA GLY A 352 -11.16 -15.46 25.48
C GLY A 352 -9.83 -15.35 24.77
N ALA A 353 -9.76 -15.37 23.44
CA ALA A 353 -8.53 -15.04 22.74
C ALA A 353 -8.60 -13.61 22.22
N TYR A 354 -8.42 -12.65 23.11
CA TYR A 354 -7.92 -11.33 22.68
C TYR A 354 -6.46 -11.53 22.30
N GLY A 355 -6.24 -11.91 21.05
CA GLY A 355 -4.96 -11.71 20.40
C GLY A 355 -4.64 -10.22 20.35
N PRO A 356 -3.36 -9.83 20.14
CA PRO A 356 -2.94 -8.44 20.12
C PRO A 356 -3.86 -7.65 19.17
N TYR A 357 -4.33 -6.53 19.65
CA TYR A 357 -5.29 -5.64 19.03
C TYR A 357 -5.05 -5.48 17.53
N TYR A 358 -5.78 -6.25 16.73
CA TYR A 358 -5.95 -5.91 15.34
C TYR A 358 -6.85 -4.67 15.31
N SER A 359 -6.21 -3.52 15.16
CA SER A 359 -6.94 -2.33 14.74
C SER A 359 -7.78 -2.72 13.52
N PRO A 360 -9.07 -2.42 13.44
CA PRO A 360 -9.82 -2.59 12.18
C PRO A 360 -9.23 -1.77 11.03
N PHE A 361 -8.21 -0.98 11.30
CA PHE A 361 -7.33 -0.25 10.39
C PHE A 361 -5.91 -0.85 10.32
N GLY A 362 -5.68 -1.98 10.98
CA GLY A 362 -4.40 -2.69 10.96
C GLY A 362 -4.12 -3.21 9.56
N GLY A 363 -3.07 -2.72 8.95
CA GLY A 363 -2.38 -3.42 7.93
C GLY A 363 -2.18 -2.77 6.59
N MET A 364 -2.85 -1.69 6.24
CA MET A 364 -2.49 -1.03 4.99
C MET A 364 -2.02 0.39 5.21
N TYR A 365 -0.85 0.50 5.78
CA TYR A 365 -0.02 1.67 5.59
C TYR A 365 0.51 1.60 4.17
N GLY A 366 -0.39 1.92 3.24
CA GLY A 366 -0.07 1.98 1.82
C GLY A 366 1.03 2.99 1.64
N TYR A 367 2.07 2.49 1.08
CA TYR A 367 3.26 3.18 0.72
C TYR A 367 2.99 4.25 -0.33
N SER A 368 2.73 5.43 0.11
CA SER A 368 2.96 6.63 -0.67
C SER A 368 3.45 7.70 0.28
N PRO A 369 4.57 8.36 0.02
CA PRO A 369 4.95 9.55 0.77
C PRO A 369 3.92 10.67 0.63
N TYR A 370 2.86 10.45 -0.13
CA TYR A 370 1.87 11.47 -0.48
C TYR A 370 0.41 11.01 -0.32
N SER A 371 0.15 9.79 0.19
CA SER A 371 -1.21 9.39 0.59
C SER A 371 -1.20 8.18 1.50
N SER A 372 -1.55 8.35 2.76
CA SER A 372 -1.90 7.23 3.63
C SER A 372 -3.37 6.86 3.38
N ARG A 373 -3.62 5.71 2.76
CA ARG A 373 -4.96 5.16 2.63
C ARG A 373 -5.27 4.24 3.78
N PHE A 374 -6.34 4.54 4.50
CA PHE A 374 -7.00 3.54 5.32
C PHE A 374 -7.95 2.74 4.42
N TYR A 375 -7.65 1.47 4.21
CA TYR A 375 -8.48 0.60 3.38
C TYR A 375 -9.81 0.32 4.07
N ASN A 376 -10.78 1.17 3.87
CA ASN A 376 -12.15 0.89 4.24
C ASN A 376 -13.11 1.79 3.46
N SER A 377 -13.51 1.32 2.26
CA SER A 377 -14.65 1.88 1.57
C SER A 377 -15.90 1.79 2.48
N PRO A 378 -16.76 2.82 2.56
CA PRO A 378 -17.99 2.79 3.32
C PRO A 378 -18.91 1.61 2.98
N TYR A 379 -18.76 1.05 1.78
CA TYR A 379 -19.51 -0.11 1.32
C TYR A 379 -18.99 -1.46 1.83
N SER A 380 -17.75 -1.56 2.33
CA SER A 380 -17.20 -2.79 2.90
C SER A 380 -17.67 -3.07 4.32
N PHE A 381 -18.18 -2.06 5.07
CA PHE A 381 -18.57 -2.20 6.47
C PHE A 381 -19.96 -2.80 6.72
N TYR A 382 -20.83 -2.86 5.74
CA TYR A 382 -22.17 -3.40 5.94
C TYR A 382 -22.21 -4.93 6.19
N ASN A 383 -21.09 -5.64 6.08
CA ASN A 383 -20.99 -7.09 6.26
C ASN A 383 -20.04 -7.54 7.38
N GLN A 384 -19.73 -6.71 8.36
CA GLN A 384 -18.80 -7.07 9.46
C GLN A 384 -19.37 -8.05 10.50
N ALA A 385 -20.51 -8.68 10.27
CA ALA A 385 -20.97 -9.77 11.13
C ALA A 385 -20.26 -11.11 10.90
N THR A 386 -19.45 -11.24 9.85
CA THR A 386 -18.67 -12.45 9.55
C THR A 386 -17.19 -12.11 9.41
N ARG A 387 -16.37 -12.71 10.26
CA ARG A 387 -14.91 -12.67 10.15
C ARG A 387 -14.52 -13.28 8.80
N SER A 388 -14.01 -12.47 7.88
CA SER A 388 -13.55 -12.93 6.58
C SER A 388 -12.05 -12.85 6.54
N ASP A 389 -11.39 -13.95 6.20
CA ASP A 389 -9.98 -13.92 5.83
C ASP A 389 -9.86 -13.59 4.33
N PHE A 390 -8.74 -13.04 3.95
CA PHE A 390 -8.40 -12.70 2.57
C PHE A 390 -7.34 -13.67 2.06
N SER A 391 -7.56 -14.25 0.88
CA SER A 391 -6.55 -15.04 0.17
C SER A 391 -6.03 -14.20 -0.99
N MET A 392 -4.75 -13.89 -0.98
CA MET A 392 -4.09 -13.13 -2.03
C MET A 392 -3.82 -14.05 -3.22
N LEU A 393 -4.18 -13.62 -4.42
CA LEU A 393 -4.11 -14.43 -5.65
C LEU A 393 -2.92 -14.03 -6.52
N SER A 394 -2.74 -12.74 -6.73
CA SER A 394 -1.64 -12.20 -7.52
C SER A 394 -1.45 -10.71 -7.25
N THR A 395 -0.23 -10.26 -7.44
CA THR A 395 0.12 -8.85 -7.56
C THR A 395 0.38 -8.51 -9.02
N SER A 396 -0.17 -7.41 -9.48
CA SER A 396 -0.02 -6.95 -10.87
C SER A 396 0.43 -5.50 -10.91
N VAL A 397 1.32 -5.18 -11.84
CA VAL A 397 1.74 -3.82 -12.14
C VAL A 397 1.35 -3.52 -13.60
N LEU A 398 0.55 -2.47 -13.77
CA LEU A 398 0.12 -2.00 -15.07
C LEU A 398 0.92 -0.75 -15.43
N ALA A 399 1.58 -0.76 -16.57
CA ALA A 399 2.31 0.36 -17.11
C ALA A 399 1.45 1.12 -18.12
N PHE A 400 1.27 2.42 -17.90
CA PHE A 400 0.58 3.32 -18.79
C PHE A 400 1.59 4.27 -19.44
N SER A 401 1.44 4.47 -20.74
CA SER A 401 2.22 5.45 -21.50
C SER A 401 1.91 6.89 -21.04
N PRO A 402 2.74 7.87 -21.43
CA PRO A 402 2.51 9.27 -21.09
C PRO A 402 1.16 9.83 -21.55
N ASP A 403 0.53 9.24 -22.58
CA ASP A 403 -0.82 9.58 -23.06
C ASP A 403 -1.94 8.83 -22.28
N GLY A 404 -1.61 8.19 -21.17
CA GLY A 404 -2.55 7.55 -20.26
C GLY A 404 -3.10 6.21 -20.73
N LYS A 405 -2.60 5.64 -21.83
CA LYS A 405 -3.06 4.33 -22.32
C LYS A 405 -2.23 3.19 -21.75
N LEU A 406 -2.89 2.05 -21.51
CA LEU A 406 -2.19 0.83 -21.11
C LEU A 406 -1.19 0.40 -22.18
N ASP A 407 0.07 0.26 -21.80
CA ASP A 407 1.17 -0.14 -22.68
C ASP A 407 1.50 -1.64 -22.48
N TRP A 408 1.70 -2.07 -21.23
CA TRP A 408 1.98 -3.47 -20.87
C TRP A 408 1.72 -3.72 -19.39
N ASP A 409 1.75 -4.97 -18.98
CA ASP A 409 1.57 -5.38 -17.58
C ASP A 409 2.53 -6.49 -17.17
N HIS A 410 2.76 -6.61 -15.88
CA HIS A 410 3.47 -7.70 -15.25
C HIS A 410 2.68 -8.20 -14.06
N SER A 411 2.64 -9.53 -13.86
CA SER A 411 1.98 -10.13 -12.71
C SER A 411 2.83 -11.21 -12.07
N LEU A 412 2.82 -11.23 -10.75
CA LEU A 412 3.42 -12.27 -9.93
C LEU A 412 2.29 -12.99 -9.17
N LYS A 413 2.24 -14.31 -9.29
CA LYS A 413 1.28 -15.11 -8.53
C LYS A 413 1.64 -15.08 -7.05
N ALA A 414 0.67 -14.86 -6.17
CA ALA A 414 0.83 -15.04 -4.74
C ALA A 414 0.67 -16.53 -4.36
N ASP A 415 1.36 -16.97 -3.31
CA ASP A 415 1.34 -18.36 -2.83
C ASP A 415 0.16 -18.62 -1.89
N ASP A 416 -1.08 -18.28 -2.30
CA ASP A 416 -2.32 -18.45 -1.52
C ASP A 416 -2.20 -17.93 -0.06
N GLU A 417 -1.42 -16.88 0.14
CA GLU A 417 -1.18 -16.31 1.45
C GLU A 417 -2.49 -15.79 2.06
N ARG A 418 -2.82 -16.29 3.24
CA ARG A 418 -4.03 -15.89 3.96
C ARG A 418 -3.72 -14.78 4.94
N LYS A 419 -4.49 -13.71 4.88
CA LYS A 419 -4.38 -12.56 5.77
C LYS A 419 -5.71 -12.31 6.49
N PRO A 420 -5.68 -11.98 7.78
CA PRO A 420 -6.89 -11.62 8.53
C PRO A 420 -7.44 -10.24 8.16
N ALA A 421 -6.64 -9.44 7.46
CA ALA A 421 -7.00 -8.15 6.91
C ALA A 421 -6.50 -8.02 5.48
N LEU A 422 -7.06 -7.10 4.70
CA LEU A 422 -6.56 -6.81 3.37
C LEU A 422 -5.29 -5.97 3.48
N GLU A 423 -4.16 -6.62 3.31
CA GLU A 423 -2.82 -6.03 3.42
C GLU A 423 -2.06 -6.17 2.11
N GLN A 424 -1.24 -5.19 1.81
CA GLN A 424 -0.32 -5.27 0.67
C GLN A 424 0.73 -6.37 0.93
N VAL A 425 0.84 -7.34 0.00
CA VAL A 425 1.77 -8.47 0.15
C VAL A 425 3.03 -8.34 -0.69
N ALA A 426 3.00 -7.54 -1.74
CA ALA A 426 4.14 -7.30 -2.61
C ALA A 426 4.33 -5.82 -2.91
N ASP A 427 5.50 -5.44 -3.38
CA ASP A 427 5.76 -4.10 -3.87
C ASP A 427 6.62 -4.14 -5.13
N PHE A 428 6.76 -3.00 -5.81
CA PHE A 428 7.45 -2.94 -7.07
C PHE A 428 8.39 -1.75 -7.19
N TRP A 429 9.38 -1.91 -8.05
CA TRP A 429 10.16 -0.86 -8.65
C TRP A 429 10.09 -0.98 -10.17
N CYS A 430 10.23 0.13 -10.88
CA CYS A 430 10.17 0.13 -12.32
C CYS A 430 11.07 1.20 -12.93
N ASP A 431 11.48 0.93 -14.15
CA ASP A 431 12.05 1.91 -15.07
C ASP A 431 11.35 1.85 -16.44
N LYS A 432 11.93 2.50 -17.44
CA LYS A 432 11.37 2.55 -18.80
C LYS A 432 11.20 1.17 -19.45
N ASN A 433 12.03 0.19 -19.08
CA ASN A 433 12.17 -1.08 -19.80
C ASN A 433 11.83 -2.31 -18.97
N LYS A 434 11.76 -2.18 -17.64
CA LYS A 434 11.50 -3.31 -16.74
C LYS A 434 10.62 -2.93 -15.56
N ILE A 435 9.88 -3.93 -15.08
CA ILE A 435 9.14 -3.92 -13.81
C ILE A 435 9.73 -5.04 -12.94
N VAL A 436 10.08 -4.70 -11.72
CA VAL A 436 10.54 -5.62 -10.68
C VAL A 436 9.43 -5.73 -9.64
N ILE A 437 8.92 -6.93 -9.39
CA ILE A 437 7.97 -7.20 -8.30
C ILE A 437 8.70 -8.04 -7.25
N ALA A 438 8.63 -7.61 -6.00
CA ALA A 438 9.17 -8.33 -4.85
C ALA A 438 8.04 -8.72 -3.90
N THR A 439 8.07 -9.96 -3.40
CA THR A 439 7.17 -10.47 -2.35
C THR A 439 7.96 -11.31 -1.36
N LYS A 440 7.49 -11.34 -0.11
CA LYS A 440 8.04 -12.18 0.93
C LYS A 440 7.12 -13.38 1.16
N SER A 441 7.67 -14.59 1.11
CA SER A 441 6.97 -15.83 1.44
C SER A 441 7.73 -16.55 2.55
N GLU A 442 7.16 -16.64 3.74
CA GLU A 442 7.84 -17.18 4.93
C GLU A 442 9.25 -16.58 5.12
N SER A 443 10.29 -17.42 5.06
CA SER A 443 11.69 -17.01 5.21
C SER A 443 12.39 -16.69 3.89
N ASP A 444 11.65 -16.61 2.78
CA ASP A 444 12.21 -16.37 1.45
C ASP A 444 11.74 -15.03 0.88
N LEU A 445 12.63 -14.38 0.16
CA LEU A 445 12.34 -13.23 -0.67
C LEU A 445 12.28 -13.69 -2.13
N ILE A 446 11.15 -13.48 -2.76
CA ILE A 446 10.89 -13.80 -4.16
C ILE A 446 10.90 -12.48 -4.94
N VAL A 447 11.75 -12.40 -5.95
CA VAL A 447 11.82 -11.24 -6.86
C VAL A 447 11.65 -11.72 -8.28
N GLN A 448 10.80 -11.05 -9.03
CA GLN A 448 10.61 -11.31 -10.45
C GLN A 448 10.74 -10.01 -11.24
N VAL A 449 11.58 -10.05 -12.26
CA VAL A 449 11.80 -8.96 -13.20
C VAL A 449 11.17 -9.32 -14.53
N ARG A 450 10.34 -8.46 -15.06
CA ARG A 450 9.86 -8.56 -16.43
C ARG A 450 10.32 -7.38 -17.25
N PHE A 451 10.92 -7.66 -18.37
CA PHE A 451 11.30 -6.65 -19.35
C PHE A 451 10.17 -6.41 -20.35
N LYS A 452 10.13 -5.22 -20.92
CA LYS A 452 9.12 -4.84 -21.93
C LYS A 452 9.14 -5.74 -23.18
N ASN A 453 10.25 -6.41 -23.47
CA ASN A 453 10.38 -7.42 -24.54
C ASN A 453 9.81 -8.81 -24.16
N ASN A 454 9.12 -8.92 -23.02
CA ASN A 454 8.58 -10.14 -22.40
C ASN A 454 9.61 -11.13 -21.86
N GLU A 455 10.88 -10.79 -21.80
CA GLU A 455 11.86 -11.56 -21.05
C GLU A 455 11.55 -11.49 -19.56
N VAL A 456 11.67 -12.63 -18.87
CA VAL A 456 11.42 -12.75 -17.44
C VAL A 456 12.63 -13.37 -16.77
N LEU A 457 13.10 -12.69 -15.73
CA LEU A 457 14.08 -13.22 -14.79
C LEU A 457 13.44 -13.32 -13.41
N GLY A 458 13.78 -14.35 -12.67
CA GLY A 458 13.27 -14.53 -11.31
C GLY A 458 14.32 -15.15 -10.42
N ASP A 459 14.29 -14.77 -9.15
CA ASP A 459 15.16 -15.34 -8.14
C ASP A 459 14.41 -15.46 -6.81
N THR A 460 14.82 -16.47 -6.01
CA THR A 460 14.31 -16.70 -4.66
C THR A 460 15.49 -16.90 -3.75
N VAL A 461 15.63 -16.01 -2.76
CA VAL A 461 16.74 -16.04 -1.81
C VAL A 461 16.24 -16.17 -0.40
N GLN A 462 16.92 -17.02 0.38
CA GLN A 462 16.69 -17.11 1.80
C GLN A 462 17.10 -15.80 2.49
N ILE A 463 16.25 -15.31 3.38
CA ILE A 463 16.47 -14.07 4.11
C ILE A 463 17.73 -14.18 4.99
N LEU A 464 18.57 -13.16 4.92
CA LEU A 464 19.85 -13.05 5.61
C LEU A 464 19.66 -13.22 7.13
N LYS A 465 20.58 -13.95 7.77
CA LYS A 465 20.68 -14.10 9.22
C LYS A 465 21.64 -13.07 9.79
N ASN A 466 21.42 -12.69 11.05
CA ASN A 466 22.32 -11.74 11.72
C ASN A 466 23.74 -12.30 11.87
N LYS A 467 23.84 -13.57 12.32
CA LYS A 467 25.10 -14.27 12.43
C LYS A 467 25.11 -15.50 11.52
N PRO A 468 26.23 -15.84 10.90
CA PRO A 468 26.33 -17.05 10.07
C PRO A 468 25.95 -18.34 10.81
N THR A 469 26.21 -18.38 12.12
CA THR A 469 25.90 -19.51 13.01
C THR A 469 24.46 -19.58 13.46
N ASP A 470 23.69 -18.48 13.34
CA ASP A 470 22.27 -18.45 13.74
C ASP A 470 21.44 -19.43 12.91
N LEU A 471 20.65 -20.22 13.61
CA LEU A 471 19.68 -21.13 13.01
C LEU A 471 18.29 -20.51 13.18
N VAL A 472 17.66 -20.11 12.07
CA VAL A 472 16.24 -19.75 12.09
C VAL A 472 15.45 -21.00 12.40
N ARG A 473 14.65 -20.97 13.48
CA ARG A 473 13.80 -22.07 13.89
C ARG A 473 12.37 -21.90 13.41
N ASP A 474 11.93 -20.66 13.43
CA ASP A 474 10.56 -20.31 13.12
C ASP A 474 10.51 -18.87 12.59
N GLU A 475 9.65 -18.63 11.64
CA GLU A 475 9.31 -17.31 11.13
C GLU A 475 7.83 -17.07 11.48
N THR A 476 7.50 -15.94 12.09
CA THR A 476 6.11 -15.66 12.44
C THR A 476 5.30 -15.41 11.17
N ASP A 477 4.39 -16.31 10.88
CA ASP A 477 3.52 -16.21 9.70
C ASP A 477 2.68 -14.93 9.72
N GLY A 478 2.62 -14.28 8.57
CA GLY A 478 1.75 -13.12 8.36
C GLY A 478 2.23 -11.79 8.96
N GLU A 479 3.32 -11.76 9.72
CA GLU A 479 3.85 -10.55 10.37
C GLU A 479 5.10 -9.98 9.69
N GLY A 480 5.28 -10.21 8.42
CA GLY A 480 6.41 -9.69 7.68
C GLY A 480 6.01 -9.19 6.31
N GLY A 481 6.95 -8.60 5.60
CA GLY A 481 6.67 -8.12 4.25
C GLY A 481 7.88 -7.52 3.56
N VAL A 482 7.64 -7.00 2.39
CA VAL A 482 8.61 -6.29 1.56
C VAL A 482 7.97 -5.01 1.04
N ARG A 483 8.75 -3.91 0.98
CA ARG A 483 8.33 -2.65 0.37
C ARG A 483 9.47 -2.06 -0.43
N HIS A 484 9.11 -1.39 -1.49
CA HIS A 484 10.04 -0.52 -2.20
C HIS A 484 10.50 0.60 -1.26
N TRP A 485 11.79 0.91 -1.27
CA TRP A 485 12.36 1.94 -0.41
C TRP A 485 12.63 3.21 -1.21
N TYR A 486 13.75 3.27 -1.89
CA TYR A 486 14.15 4.37 -2.76
C TYR A 486 15.03 3.82 -3.89
N GLY A 487 15.09 4.52 -5.03
CA GLY A 487 15.83 4.04 -6.18
C GLY A 487 15.37 2.63 -6.58
N ASP A 488 16.30 1.70 -6.66
CA ASP A 488 16.11 0.26 -6.92
C ASP A 488 16.15 -0.59 -5.63
N LYS A 489 16.07 0.04 -4.46
CA LYS A 489 16.17 -0.61 -3.16
C LYS A 489 14.82 -1.01 -2.61
N PHE A 490 14.80 -2.16 -1.94
CA PHE A 490 13.68 -2.63 -1.14
C PHE A 490 14.13 -2.78 0.31
N TYR A 491 13.16 -2.76 1.23
CA TYR A 491 13.37 -3.29 2.57
C TYR A 491 12.42 -4.45 2.84
N VAL A 492 12.95 -5.44 3.54
CA VAL A 492 12.25 -6.66 3.95
C VAL A 492 12.25 -6.73 5.46
N TRP A 493 11.13 -7.05 6.06
CA TRP A 493 11.05 -7.21 7.52
C TRP A 493 10.27 -8.45 7.91
N GLY A 494 10.45 -8.84 9.16
CA GLY A 494 9.72 -9.95 9.76
C GLY A 494 10.12 -10.19 11.20
N TYR A 495 9.59 -11.28 11.75
CA TYR A 495 9.83 -11.72 13.10
C TYR A 495 10.31 -13.16 13.06
N GLN A 496 11.48 -13.41 13.64
CA GLN A 496 12.12 -14.71 13.64
C GLN A 496 12.41 -15.20 15.07
N THR A 497 12.27 -16.48 15.29
CA THR A 497 12.87 -17.16 16.42
C THR A 497 14.18 -17.79 15.96
N VAL A 498 15.29 -17.24 16.46
CA VAL A 498 16.64 -17.69 16.10
C VAL A 498 17.30 -18.40 17.26
N LYS A 499 18.07 -19.43 16.95
CA LYS A 499 18.89 -20.17 17.90
C LYS A 499 20.35 -19.96 17.58
N ASP A 500 21.11 -19.46 18.55
CA ASP A 500 22.56 -19.39 18.51
C ASP A 500 23.14 -20.65 19.21
N PRO A 501 23.72 -21.59 18.48
CA PRO A 501 24.27 -22.82 19.06
C PRO A 501 25.51 -22.59 19.92
N GLU A 502 26.18 -21.43 19.81
CA GLU A 502 27.38 -21.09 20.56
C GLU A 502 27.09 -20.56 21.96
N LEU A 503 25.83 -20.14 22.23
CA LEU A 503 25.41 -19.63 23.52
C LEU A 503 25.01 -20.75 24.50
N ARG A 504 24.97 -20.41 25.79
CA ARG A 504 24.47 -21.30 26.85
C ARG A 504 23.00 -21.64 26.61
N PHE A 505 22.54 -22.77 27.13
CA PHE A 505 21.21 -23.30 26.82
C PHE A 505 20.05 -22.34 27.11
N GLU A 506 20.16 -21.52 28.16
CA GLU A 506 19.12 -20.55 28.58
C GLU A 506 19.05 -19.35 27.63
N ASP A 507 20.18 -18.93 27.02
CA ASP A 507 20.29 -17.77 26.13
C ASP A 507 20.28 -18.13 24.63
N ARG A 508 20.13 -19.41 24.32
CA ARG A 508 20.27 -19.95 22.96
C ARG A 508 19.18 -19.51 21.99
N THR A 509 17.97 -19.23 22.50
CA THR A 509 16.81 -18.93 21.65
C THR A 509 16.33 -17.53 21.95
N ARG A 510 16.26 -16.69 20.93
CA ARG A 510 15.73 -15.33 21.02
C ARG A 510 14.72 -15.08 19.91
N SER A 511 13.68 -14.32 20.19
CA SER A 511 12.78 -13.79 19.20
C SER A 511 13.25 -12.39 18.80
N VAL A 512 13.28 -12.14 17.52
CA VAL A 512 13.80 -10.89 16.95
C VAL A 512 12.88 -10.33 15.89
N PHE A 513 12.69 -9.02 15.92
CA PHE A 513 12.30 -8.26 14.74
C PHE A 513 13.53 -8.00 13.90
N TYR A 514 13.43 -8.14 12.59
CA TYR A 514 14.50 -7.80 11.68
C TYR A 514 14.01 -6.89 10.54
N LEU A 515 14.91 -6.08 10.04
CA LEU A 515 14.76 -5.26 8.85
C LEU A 515 16.02 -5.41 7.99
N ILE A 516 15.85 -5.71 6.71
CA ILE A 516 16.94 -5.94 5.76
C ILE A 516 16.78 -4.99 4.57
N LYS A 517 17.88 -4.41 4.14
CA LYS A 517 17.99 -3.68 2.88
C LYS A 517 18.39 -4.63 1.77
N VAL A 518 17.68 -4.56 0.66
CA VAL A 518 17.88 -5.42 -0.51
C VAL A 518 17.99 -4.57 -1.76
N ASP A 519 18.97 -4.89 -2.59
CA ASP A 519 19.07 -4.41 -3.97
C ASP A 519 18.45 -5.46 -4.89
N ALA A 520 17.53 -5.04 -5.76
CA ALA A 520 16.93 -5.89 -6.78
C ALA A 520 17.28 -5.33 -8.16
N TYR A 521 18.14 -6.03 -8.89
CA TYR A 521 18.64 -5.60 -10.19
C TYR A 521 17.71 -5.95 -11.36
#